data_f478ccfff1371cfc45056702ec350ef4
#
_entry.id   f478ccfff1371cfc45056702ec350ef4
#
_cell.length_a   1.000
_cell.length_b   1.000
_cell.length_c   1.000
_cell.angle_alpha   90.00
_cell.angle_beta   90.00
_cell.angle_gamma   90.00
#
_symmetry.space_group_name_H-M   'P 1'
#
loop_
_entity.id
_entity.type
_entity.pdbx_description
1 polymer ?
#
loop_
_entity_poly.entity_id
_entity_poly.type
_entity_poly.pdbx_seq_one_letter_code
_entity_poly.pdbx_strand_id
1 'polypeptide(L)'
;MNREFVFKLCKEKYGTEPDYPFNDKYHSAVLRHSDTRKWYGIILNVLPKVFGLSGNEKVDVINLKIDPIMMGSFLQEKGIFPAYHMSKTCWISVLLDGTVSEETLSFLIDISFELTSKKSKK
;
A
#
# COMPACT_ATOMS: atom_id res chain seq x y z
N MET A 1 -3.67 -13.08 4.80
CA MET A 1 -3.58 -11.95 3.89
C MET A 1 -2.12 -11.62 3.63
N ASN A 2 -1.77 -11.41 2.37
CA ASN A 2 -0.38 -11.25 1.96
C ASN A 2 -0.36 -10.53 0.61
N ARG A 3 0.83 -10.38 0.03
CA ARG A 3 0.92 -9.68 -1.25
C ARG A 3 0.18 -10.40 -2.38
N GLU A 4 0.04 -11.70 -2.29
CA GLU A 4 -0.70 -12.45 -3.31
C GLU A 4 -2.17 -12.03 -3.33
N PHE A 5 -2.75 -11.80 -2.16
CA PHE A 5 -4.11 -11.30 -2.06
C PHE A 5 -4.24 -9.95 -2.77
N VAL A 6 -3.28 -9.06 -2.54
CA VAL A 6 -3.28 -7.73 -3.16
C VAL A 6 -3.18 -7.84 -4.67
N PHE A 7 -2.28 -8.69 -5.16
CA PHE A 7 -2.10 -8.86 -6.60
C PHE A 7 -3.38 -9.36 -7.25
N LYS A 8 -4.02 -10.35 -6.63
CA LYS A 8 -5.26 -10.90 -7.16
C LYS A 8 -6.37 -9.86 -7.17
N LEU A 9 -6.51 -9.15 -6.06
CA LEU A 9 -7.53 -8.10 -5.93
C LEU A 9 -7.36 -7.03 -6.99
N CYS A 10 -6.14 -6.54 -7.17
CA CYS A 10 -5.89 -5.45 -8.10
C CYS A 10 -6.02 -5.91 -9.55
N LYS A 11 -5.68 -7.17 -9.82
CA LYS A 11 -5.89 -7.69 -11.16
C LYS A 11 -7.39 -7.80 -11.49
N GLU A 12 -8.16 -8.26 -10.54
CA GLU A 12 -9.60 -8.44 -10.76
C GLU A 12 -10.33 -7.11 -10.85
N LYS A 13 -9.93 -6.13 -10.03
CA LYS A 13 -10.63 -4.85 -9.99
C LYS A 13 -10.16 -3.87 -11.05
N TYR A 14 -8.86 -3.86 -11.33
CA TYR A 14 -8.28 -2.81 -12.17
C TYR A 14 -7.47 -3.34 -13.34
N GLY A 15 -7.34 -4.65 -13.44
CA GLY A 15 -6.50 -5.25 -14.49
C GLY A 15 -5.01 -4.99 -14.28
N THR A 16 -4.60 -4.70 -13.05
CA THR A 16 -3.22 -4.36 -12.75
C THR A 16 -2.37 -5.60 -12.60
N GLU A 17 -1.21 -5.61 -13.26
CA GLU A 17 -0.16 -6.60 -13.02
C GLU A 17 0.95 -5.91 -12.25
N PRO A 18 1.55 -6.56 -11.25
CA PRO A 18 2.64 -5.92 -10.50
C PRO A 18 3.86 -5.71 -11.37
N ASP A 19 4.57 -4.62 -11.10
CA ASP A 19 5.79 -4.25 -11.80
C ASP A 19 6.92 -4.27 -10.78
N TYR A 20 8.12 -4.68 -11.21
CA TYR A 20 9.27 -4.80 -10.31
C TYR A 20 10.42 -3.93 -10.82
N PRO A 21 10.24 -2.60 -10.79
CA PRO A 21 11.22 -1.70 -11.42
C PRO A 21 12.55 -1.60 -10.68
N PHE A 22 12.58 -2.01 -9.39
CA PHE A 22 13.79 -1.87 -8.59
C PHE A 22 14.73 -3.06 -8.69
N ASN A 23 14.20 -4.19 -9.16
CA ASN A 23 14.99 -5.41 -9.33
C ASN A 23 15.79 -5.76 -8.07
N ASP A 24 15.18 -5.58 -6.91
CA ASP A 24 15.84 -5.83 -5.63
C ASP A 24 15.51 -7.24 -5.14
N LYS A 25 16.31 -7.70 -4.18
CA LYS A 25 16.16 -9.07 -3.69
C LYS A 25 14.90 -9.27 -2.85
N TYR A 26 14.26 -8.19 -2.43
CA TYR A 26 13.04 -8.26 -1.64
C TYR A 26 11.79 -8.18 -2.50
N HIS A 27 11.96 -8.07 -3.80
CA HIS A 27 10.86 -8.05 -4.77
C HIS A 27 9.85 -6.94 -4.47
N SER A 28 10.36 -5.72 -4.30
CA SER A 28 9.47 -4.55 -4.16
C SER A 28 8.61 -4.46 -5.41
N ALA A 29 7.30 -4.37 -5.21
CA ALA A 29 6.35 -4.43 -6.31
C ALA A 29 5.56 -3.13 -6.38
N VAL A 30 5.40 -2.60 -7.59
CA VAL A 30 4.68 -1.35 -7.82
C VAL A 30 3.39 -1.67 -8.56
N LEU A 31 2.31 -1.00 -8.12
CA LEU A 31 1.00 -1.11 -8.76
C LEU A 31 0.72 0.23 -9.43
N ARG A 32 0.51 0.18 -10.74
CA ARG A 32 0.36 1.40 -11.55
C ARG A 32 -0.98 1.46 -12.25
N HIS A 33 -1.44 2.67 -12.50
CA HIS A 33 -2.55 2.89 -13.43
C HIS A 33 -2.10 2.53 -14.83
N SER A 34 -2.96 1.86 -15.58
CA SER A 34 -2.60 1.41 -16.93
C SER A 34 -2.50 2.57 -17.91
N ASP A 35 -3.25 3.65 -17.67
CA ASP A 35 -3.27 4.80 -18.59
C ASP A 35 -2.14 5.80 -18.32
N THR A 36 -2.00 6.25 -17.06
CA THR A 36 -1.04 7.29 -16.72
C THR A 36 0.30 6.74 -16.24
N ARG A 37 0.35 5.47 -15.88
CA ARG A 37 1.52 4.80 -15.30
C ARG A 37 1.86 5.33 -13.90
N LYS A 38 1.01 6.14 -13.31
CA LYS A 38 1.21 6.59 -11.94
C LYS A 38 1.06 5.44 -10.96
N TRP A 39 1.84 5.47 -9.90
CA TRP A 39 1.76 4.46 -8.84
C TRP A 39 0.53 4.72 -7.98
N TYR A 40 -0.20 3.68 -7.64
CA TYR A 40 -1.23 3.79 -6.61
C TYR A 40 -0.93 2.89 -5.43
N GLY A 41 0.11 2.09 -5.50
CA GLY A 41 0.55 1.29 -4.39
C GLY A 41 1.95 0.76 -4.64
N ILE A 42 2.68 0.53 -3.55
CA ILE A 42 3.97 -0.12 -3.64
C ILE A 42 4.11 -1.06 -2.44
N ILE A 43 4.49 -2.30 -2.72
CA ILE A 43 4.69 -3.30 -1.69
C ILE A 43 6.17 -3.40 -1.40
N LEU A 44 6.51 -3.25 -0.12
CA LEU A 44 7.88 -3.29 0.37
C LEU A 44 8.01 -4.39 1.41
N ASN A 45 9.20 -4.96 1.53
CA ASN A 45 9.49 -5.98 2.54
C ASN A 45 10.47 -5.35 3.53
N VAL A 46 10.04 -5.16 4.77
CA VAL A 46 10.80 -4.36 5.74
C VAL A 46 10.83 -5.04 7.09
N LEU A 47 11.79 -4.64 7.93
CA LEU A 47 11.84 -5.10 9.31
C LEU A 47 10.76 -4.40 10.14
N PRO A 48 10.10 -5.12 11.05
CA PRO A 48 9.05 -4.52 11.87
C PRO A 48 9.50 -3.30 12.66
N LYS A 49 10.79 -3.23 13.00
CA LYS A 49 11.29 -2.12 13.82
C LYS A 49 11.15 -0.76 13.15
N VAL A 50 11.00 -0.71 11.82
CA VAL A 50 10.81 0.59 11.16
C VAL A 50 9.50 1.23 11.57
N PHE A 51 8.58 0.45 12.15
CA PHE A 51 7.31 0.96 12.67
C PHE A 51 7.24 0.86 14.19
N GLY A 52 8.38 0.61 14.84
CA GLY A 52 8.40 0.48 16.30
C GLY A 52 7.89 -0.86 16.81
N LEU A 53 7.79 -1.85 15.95
CA LEU A 53 7.31 -3.17 16.32
C LEU A 53 8.50 -4.09 16.57
N SER A 54 8.26 -5.15 17.35
CA SER A 54 9.30 -6.13 17.64
C SER A 54 9.26 -7.23 16.59
N GLY A 55 10.37 -7.99 16.50
CA GLY A 55 10.47 -9.09 15.56
C GLY A 55 11.67 -8.94 14.65
N ASN A 56 12.22 -10.08 14.23
CA ASN A 56 13.42 -10.12 13.41
C ASN A 56 13.15 -10.49 11.98
N GLU A 57 11.94 -10.93 11.67
CA GLU A 57 11.60 -11.34 10.31
C GLU A 57 10.94 -10.19 9.57
N LYS A 58 11.36 -10.02 8.33
CA LYS A 58 10.79 -8.96 7.50
C LYS A 58 9.34 -9.26 7.19
N VAL A 59 8.57 -8.19 7.06
CA VAL A 59 7.14 -8.28 6.75
C VAL A 59 6.86 -7.47 5.50
N ASP A 60 5.82 -7.87 4.78
CA ASP A 60 5.36 -7.10 3.64
C ASP A 60 4.44 -6.00 4.13
N VAL A 61 4.61 -4.80 3.55
CA VAL A 61 3.68 -3.70 3.76
C VAL A 61 3.33 -3.13 2.40
N ILE A 62 2.16 -2.50 2.31
CA ILE A 62 1.79 -1.78 1.11
C ILE A 62 1.64 -0.31 1.47
N ASN A 63 2.31 0.56 0.70
CA ASN A 63 2.15 2.00 0.85
C ASN A 63 1.04 2.44 -0.08
N LEU A 64 0.09 3.20 0.47
CA LEU A 64 -1.08 3.66 -0.27
C LEU A 64 -1.27 5.13 0.01
N LYS A 65 -1.74 5.85 -1.00
CA LYS A 65 -2.06 7.27 -0.84
C LYS A 65 -3.41 7.40 -0.16
N ILE A 66 -3.52 8.39 0.72
CA ILE A 66 -4.75 8.62 1.47
C ILE A 66 -5.01 10.12 1.56
N ASP A 67 -6.28 10.48 1.64
CA ASP A 67 -6.67 11.86 1.87
C ASP A 67 -6.21 12.25 3.28
N PRO A 68 -5.46 13.35 3.44
CA PRO A 68 -4.98 13.77 4.75
C PRO A 68 -6.09 13.93 5.80
N ILE A 69 -7.29 14.27 5.36
CA ILE A 69 -8.43 14.40 6.27
C ILE A 69 -8.77 13.07 6.93
N MET A 70 -8.58 11.96 6.22
CA MET A 70 -8.90 10.63 6.74
C MET A 70 -7.74 10.01 7.49
N MET A 71 -6.55 10.55 7.34
CA MET A 71 -5.33 9.91 7.85
C MET A 71 -5.36 9.71 9.36
N GLY A 72 -5.82 10.71 10.10
CA GLY A 72 -5.82 10.62 11.56
C GLY A 72 -6.59 9.42 12.08
N SER A 73 -7.75 9.14 11.49
CA SER A 73 -8.56 8.00 11.89
C SER A 73 -7.86 6.69 11.57
N PHE A 74 -7.30 6.56 10.38
CA PHE A 74 -6.69 5.30 9.98
C PHE A 74 -5.38 5.02 10.71
N LEU A 75 -4.63 6.07 11.09
CA LEU A 75 -3.39 5.85 11.83
C LEU A 75 -3.63 5.30 13.23
N GLN A 76 -4.87 5.34 13.72
CA GLN A 76 -5.19 4.73 15.00
C GLN A 76 -5.52 3.25 14.88
N GLU A 77 -5.67 2.75 13.66
CA GLU A 77 -5.93 1.33 13.44
C GLU A 77 -4.65 0.53 13.60
N LYS A 78 -4.76 -0.66 14.20
CA LYS A 78 -3.63 -1.56 14.25
C LYS A 78 -3.19 -1.93 12.85
N GLY A 79 -1.90 -1.91 12.61
CA GLY A 79 -1.35 -2.33 11.33
C GLY A 79 -1.24 -1.23 10.30
N ILE A 80 -1.61 0.01 10.64
CA ILE A 80 -1.51 1.15 9.73
C ILE A 80 -0.60 2.20 10.35
N PHE A 81 0.39 2.64 9.60
CA PHE A 81 1.45 3.53 10.07
C PHE A 81 1.71 4.65 9.07
N PRO A 82 2.34 5.75 9.50
CA PRO A 82 2.85 6.74 8.55
C PRO A 82 3.78 6.04 7.56
N ALA A 83 3.73 6.44 6.31
CA ALA A 83 4.41 5.71 5.26
C ALA A 83 5.92 5.64 5.46
N TYR A 84 6.48 4.49 5.16
CA TYR A 84 7.90 4.25 5.15
C TYR A 84 8.43 4.66 3.77
N HIS A 85 9.43 5.53 3.75
CA HIS A 85 10.08 5.98 2.52
C HIS A 85 9.21 6.78 1.56
N MET A 86 8.09 7.32 2.03
CA MET A 86 7.24 8.18 1.21
C MET A 86 6.73 9.32 2.07
N SER A 87 6.08 10.29 1.44
CA SER A 87 5.54 11.44 2.16
C SER A 87 4.54 10.99 3.22
N LYS A 88 4.80 11.36 4.46
CA LYS A 88 3.95 10.96 5.57
C LYS A 88 2.71 11.83 5.72
N THR A 89 2.58 12.85 4.87
CA THR A 89 1.41 13.73 4.91
C THR A 89 0.24 13.17 4.10
N CYS A 90 0.50 12.30 3.14
CA CYS A 90 -0.56 11.75 2.31
C CYS A 90 -0.36 10.29 1.90
N TRP A 91 0.59 9.59 2.54
CA TRP A 91 0.79 8.16 2.29
C TRP A 91 0.83 7.42 3.62
N ILE A 92 0.34 6.19 3.62
CA ILE A 92 0.37 5.31 4.81
C ILE A 92 0.98 3.98 4.42
N SER A 93 1.50 3.27 5.42
CA SER A 93 1.97 1.89 5.26
C SER A 93 1.02 0.96 5.98
N VAL A 94 0.56 -0.08 5.29
CA VAL A 94 -0.39 -1.05 5.83
C VAL A 94 0.28 -2.41 5.88
N LEU A 95 0.29 -3.04 7.06
CA LEU A 95 0.86 -4.38 7.22
C LEU A 95 0.04 -5.41 6.44
N LEU A 96 0.74 -6.30 5.73
CA LEU A 96 0.10 -7.38 4.98
C LEU A 96 0.27 -8.70 5.71
N ASP A 97 -0.06 -8.72 7.02
CA ASP A 97 0.09 -9.90 7.85
C ASP A 97 -1.24 -10.37 8.45
N GLY A 98 -2.34 -9.80 7.97
CA GLY A 98 -3.65 -10.15 8.49
C GLY A 98 -4.15 -9.28 9.63
N THR A 99 -3.31 -8.35 10.12
CA THR A 99 -3.73 -7.44 11.18
C THR A 99 -4.87 -6.53 10.70
N VAL A 100 -4.78 -6.06 9.47
CA VAL A 100 -5.81 -5.24 8.85
C VAL A 100 -6.73 -6.15 8.06
N SER A 101 -8.04 -5.97 8.21
CA SER A 101 -9.00 -6.84 7.53
C SER A 101 -8.95 -6.65 6.02
N GLU A 102 -9.40 -7.69 5.30
CA GLU A 102 -9.45 -7.62 3.84
C GLU A 102 -10.36 -6.49 3.36
N GLU A 103 -11.46 -6.27 4.08
CA GLU A 103 -12.39 -5.20 3.73
C GLU A 103 -11.74 -3.83 3.86
N THR A 104 -11.04 -3.60 4.97
CA THR A 104 -10.35 -2.33 5.19
C THR A 104 -9.25 -2.13 4.16
N LEU A 105 -8.47 -3.16 3.89
CA LEU A 105 -7.40 -3.07 2.92
C LEU A 105 -7.95 -2.76 1.52
N SER A 106 -9.01 -3.46 1.13
CA SER A 106 -9.64 -3.24 -0.17
C SER A 106 -10.14 -1.80 -0.29
N PHE A 107 -10.76 -1.29 0.76
CA PHE A 107 -11.25 0.09 0.80
C PHE A 107 -10.10 1.08 0.65
N LEU A 108 -8.99 0.85 1.35
CA LEU A 108 -7.84 1.75 1.29
C LEU A 108 -7.18 1.72 -0.08
N ILE A 109 -7.13 0.55 -0.71
CA ILE A 109 -6.60 0.43 -2.06
C ILE A 109 -7.46 1.22 -3.04
N ASP A 110 -8.79 1.13 -2.89
CA ASP A 110 -9.71 1.89 -3.75
C ASP A 110 -9.49 3.38 -3.59
N ILE A 111 -9.31 3.86 -2.36
CA ILE A 111 -9.06 5.28 -2.12
C ILE A 111 -7.78 5.72 -2.82
N SER A 112 -6.71 4.93 -2.66
CA SER A 112 -5.44 5.26 -3.28
C SER A 112 -5.55 5.29 -4.80
N PHE A 113 -6.27 4.30 -5.35
CA PHE A 113 -6.47 4.24 -6.80
C PHE A 113 -7.18 5.49 -7.29
N GLU A 114 -8.24 5.92 -6.59
CA GLU A 114 -8.97 7.12 -6.98
C GLU A 114 -8.14 8.39 -6.85
N LEU A 115 -7.41 8.52 -5.74
CA LEU A 115 -6.63 9.72 -5.49
C LEU A 115 -5.49 9.91 -6.47
N THR A 116 -5.00 8.82 -7.06
CA THR A 116 -3.89 8.88 -8.00
C THR A 116 -4.35 8.77 -9.44
N SER A 117 -5.65 8.62 -9.67
CA SER A 117 -6.18 8.46 -11.01
C SER A 117 -6.22 9.81 -11.72
N LYS A 118 -6.32 9.76 -13.04
CA LYS A 118 -6.41 10.95 -13.86
C LYS A 118 -7.60 11.81 -13.47
N LYS A 119 -8.71 11.17 -13.10
CA LYS A 119 -9.94 11.89 -12.76
C LYS A 119 -9.85 12.68 -11.48
N SER A 120 -8.97 12.29 -10.57
CA SER A 120 -8.89 12.93 -9.26
C SER A 120 -8.22 14.30 -9.32
N LYS A 121 -7.79 14.72 -10.46
CA LYS A 121 -7.10 15.99 -10.60
C LYS A 121 -8.02 17.20 -10.64
N LYS A 122 -9.28 16.98 -10.64
CA LYS A 122 -10.20 18.09 -10.71
C LYS A 122 -10.14 18.97 -9.51
#